data_9f40274136ab379363a0fc645dde5901
#
_entry.id   9f40274136ab379363a0fc645dde5901
#
_cell.length_a   1.000
_cell.length_b   1.000
_cell.length_c   1.000
_cell.angle_alpha   90.00
_cell.angle_beta   90.00
_cell.angle_gamma   90.00
#
_symmetry.space_group_name_H-M   'P 1'
#
loop_
_entity.id
_entity.type
_entity.pdbx_description
1 polymer ?
#
loop_
_entity_poly.entity_id
_entity_poly.type
_entity_poly.pdbx_seq_one_letter_code
_entity_poly.pdbx_strand_id
1 'polypeptide(L)'
;MWIAISLFIGLLVFLIDADIYKQFAIHIYLFTLLLLIIVLFMPPINGARAWIGIGSMGIQPAEFSKIASSLLMAKYISELSVKQQTVTTVFKAISIILVPMALILLQPDAGTFVVFTSFLFVMYREGLTFDPLILSVINKFPGFRFKYTWVGSHFIPILLVVIFLSVFTLLLTQEETDFYFLPFKVSGSLYLISILLIFSIVGIVFIRQFGSKRDRYKVTLVILLGFVLASVLSFSVDFGFGSLAPHQKDRIELFLGLKEDPNGKDYNRNRAMTAVGSGGLLGKGYNKASLSSVESNHVPESDTDFIFCSFAEEWGFMGTFLFIILYIFMLIRIIFIAERQKSSFNRIYAYCVGMILFYHFAINIGMSIGFAPVIGIPLPFFSYGGSSTMSFSIMMFILLKLDSQRKYMLS
;
A
#
# COMPACT_ATOMS: atom_id res chain seq x y z
N MET A 1 -1.77 29.05 -5.60
CA MET A 1 -3.06 28.94 -6.32
C MET A 1 -3.79 27.64 -5.93
N TRP A 2 -3.19 26.48 -6.08
CA TRP A 2 -3.83 25.18 -5.84
C TRP A 2 -4.34 24.98 -4.40
N ILE A 3 -3.62 25.42 -3.38
CA ILE A 3 -4.04 25.36 -1.97
C ILE A 3 -5.35 26.12 -1.75
N ALA A 4 -5.47 27.33 -2.28
CA ALA A 4 -6.70 28.14 -2.12
C ALA A 4 -7.90 27.48 -2.81
N ILE A 5 -7.71 26.94 -4.02
CA ILE A 5 -8.73 26.20 -4.76
C ILE A 5 -9.14 24.95 -3.97
N SER A 6 -8.18 24.18 -3.47
CA SER A 6 -8.43 22.95 -2.71
C SER A 6 -9.19 23.21 -1.41
N LEU A 7 -8.84 24.27 -0.68
CA LEU A 7 -9.56 24.69 0.52
C LEU A 7 -10.98 25.17 0.19
N PHE A 8 -11.15 25.94 -0.87
CA PHE A 8 -12.47 26.39 -1.31
C PHE A 8 -13.37 25.22 -1.69
N ILE A 9 -12.89 24.27 -2.50
CA ILE A 9 -13.63 23.05 -2.85
C ILE A 9 -13.89 22.22 -1.59
N GLY A 10 -12.94 22.10 -0.69
CA GLY A 10 -13.11 21.41 0.58
C GLY A 10 -14.23 22.02 1.43
N LEU A 11 -14.30 23.36 1.52
CA LEU A 11 -15.37 24.05 2.22
C LEU A 11 -16.74 23.80 1.57
N LEU A 12 -16.83 23.84 0.24
CA LEU A 12 -18.06 23.49 -0.47
C LEU A 12 -18.50 22.05 -0.16
N VAL A 13 -17.57 21.12 -0.17
CA VAL A 13 -17.81 19.71 0.21
C VAL A 13 -18.28 19.62 1.67
N PHE A 14 -17.71 20.37 2.58
CA PHE A 14 -18.13 20.39 3.99
C PHE A 14 -19.57 20.90 4.19
N LEU A 15 -20.08 21.76 3.31
CA LEU A 15 -21.47 22.26 3.36
C LEU A 15 -22.50 21.21 2.93
N ILE A 16 -22.10 20.21 2.14
CA ILE A 16 -22.98 19.12 1.68
C ILE A 16 -23.38 18.26 2.88
N ASP A 17 -24.62 17.80 2.91
CA ASP A 17 -25.11 16.92 3.96
C ASP A 17 -24.40 15.55 3.93
N ALA A 18 -24.06 15.00 5.11
CA ALA A 18 -23.31 13.75 5.23
C ALA A 18 -24.05 12.54 4.63
N ASP A 19 -25.38 12.50 4.69
CA ASP A 19 -26.17 11.41 4.14
C ASP A 19 -26.05 11.30 2.61
N ILE A 20 -25.80 12.41 1.94
CA ILE A 20 -25.60 12.47 0.49
C ILE A 20 -24.39 11.63 0.10
N TYR A 21 -23.29 11.68 0.86
CA TYR A 21 -22.11 10.88 0.56
C TYR A 21 -22.39 9.38 0.61
N LYS A 22 -23.19 8.91 1.57
CA LYS A 22 -23.60 7.52 1.66
C LYS A 22 -24.56 7.14 0.54
N GLN A 23 -25.54 7.98 0.24
CA GLN A 23 -26.55 7.71 -0.81
C GLN A 23 -25.88 7.62 -2.19
N PHE A 24 -25.07 8.60 -2.54
CA PHE A 24 -24.44 8.72 -3.85
C PHE A 24 -23.11 7.96 -4.01
N ALA A 25 -22.63 7.25 -3.00
CA ALA A 25 -21.35 6.53 -3.05
C ALA A 25 -21.17 5.65 -4.30
N ILE A 26 -22.22 4.92 -4.72
CA ILE A 26 -22.18 4.08 -5.93
C ILE A 26 -22.06 4.95 -7.19
N HIS A 27 -22.79 6.04 -7.29
CA HIS A 27 -22.79 6.92 -8.46
C HIS A 27 -21.43 7.63 -8.60
N ILE A 28 -20.86 8.11 -7.48
CA ILE A 28 -19.53 8.71 -7.45
C ILE A 28 -18.48 7.68 -7.89
N TYR A 29 -18.57 6.44 -7.43
CA TYR A 29 -17.67 5.38 -7.83
C TYR A 29 -17.76 5.05 -9.31
N LEU A 30 -18.97 4.87 -9.86
CA LEU A 30 -19.17 4.60 -11.27
C LEU A 30 -18.67 5.76 -12.15
N PHE A 31 -18.91 6.99 -11.71
CA PHE A 31 -18.42 8.18 -12.40
C PHE A 31 -16.89 8.21 -12.44
N THR A 32 -16.22 7.92 -11.33
CA THR A 32 -14.74 7.86 -11.31
C THR A 32 -14.18 6.70 -12.12
N LEU A 33 -14.86 5.55 -12.17
CA LEU A 33 -14.48 4.45 -13.07
C LEU A 33 -14.60 4.87 -14.55
N LEU A 34 -15.66 5.59 -14.91
CA LEU A 34 -15.81 6.14 -16.26
C LEU A 34 -14.64 7.07 -16.60
N LEU A 35 -14.25 7.97 -15.68
CA LEU A 35 -13.09 8.83 -15.87
C LEU A 35 -11.78 8.06 -16.02
N LEU A 36 -11.59 6.97 -15.24
CA LEU A 36 -10.43 6.08 -15.37
C LEU A 36 -10.38 5.38 -16.73
N ILE A 37 -11.53 5.04 -17.31
CA ILE A 37 -11.61 4.47 -18.65
C ILE A 37 -11.32 5.55 -19.72
N ILE A 38 -11.90 6.74 -19.60
CA ILE A 38 -11.71 7.84 -20.53
C ILE A 38 -10.23 8.23 -20.64
N VAL A 39 -9.52 8.28 -19.50
CA VAL A 39 -8.10 8.70 -19.50
C VAL A 39 -7.18 7.74 -20.25
N LEU A 40 -7.56 6.47 -20.41
CA LEU A 40 -6.79 5.51 -21.23
C LEU A 40 -6.71 5.89 -22.71
N PHE A 41 -7.67 6.69 -23.20
CA PHE A 41 -7.71 7.18 -24.58
C PHE A 41 -7.03 8.54 -24.73
N MET A 42 -6.54 9.15 -23.65
CA MET A 42 -5.83 10.43 -23.72
C MET A 42 -4.38 10.27 -24.13
N PRO A 43 -3.74 11.32 -24.68
CA PRO A 43 -2.33 11.28 -25.04
C PRO A 43 -1.47 11.02 -23.79
N PRO A 44 -0.39 10.24 -23.91
CA PRO A 44 0.49 9.96 -22.79
C PRO A 44 1.28 11.23 -22.38
N ILE A 45 1.36 11.49 -21.09
CA ILE A 45 2.22 12.52 -20.48
C ILE A 45 3.27 11.79 -19.67
N ASN A 46 4.55 12.05 -19.90
CA ASN A 46 5.69 11.35 -19.28
C ASN A 46 5.58 9.81 -19.35
N GLY A 47 5.03 9.27 -20.45
CA GLY A 47 4.87 7.84 -20.66
C GLY A 47 3.64 7.21 -19.97
N ALA A 48 2.87 7.95 -19.20
CA ALA A 48 1.66 7.49 -18.54
C ALA A 48 0.40 8.16 -19.10
N ARG A 49 -0.69 7.39 -19.29
CA ARG A 49 -2.01 7.89 -19.70
C ARG A 49 -2.89 8.08 -18.47
N ALA A 50 -2.50 9.03 -17.60
CA ALA A 50 -3.12 9.21 -16.29
C ALA A 50 -3.79 10.57 -16.10
N TRP A 51 -3.68 11.48 -17.07
CA TRP A 51 -4.07 12.88 -16.94
C TRP A 51 -5.16 13.28 -17.93
N ILE A 52 -6.18 13.96 -17.45
CA ILE A 52 -7.22 14.64 -18.25
C ILE A 52 -6.99 16.14 -18.11
N GLY A 53 -6.70 16.83 -19.20
CA GLY A 53 -6.51 18.28 -19.20
C GLY A 53 -5.56 18.75 -20.28
N ILE A 54 -5.34 20.06 -20.33
CA ILE A 54 -4.47 20.72 -21.33
C ILE A 54 -3.40 21.52 -20.56
N GLY A 55 -2.13 21.27 -20.89
CA GLY A 55 -1.01 21.96 -20.28
C GLY A 55 -0.82 21.65 -18.78
N SER A 56 -0.60 22.68 -17.96
CA SER A 56 -0.38 22.56 -16.50
C SER A 56 -1.64 22.32 -15.68
N MET A 57 -2.84 22.37 -16.29
CA MET A 57 -4.13 22.14 -15.62
C MET A 57 -4.66 20.73 -15.90
N GLY A 58 -3.90 19.71 -15.53
CA GLY A 58 -4.34 18.32 -15.62
C GLY A 58 -5.01 17.84 -14.34
N ILE A 59 -6.08 17.05 -14.48
CA ILE A 59 -6.71 16.31 -13.39
C ILE A 59 -6.34 14.83 -13.56
N GLN A 60 -5.89 14.20 -12.47
CA GLN A 60 -5.59 12.78 -12.42
C GLN A 60 -6.79 12.01 -11.82
N PRO A 61 -7.60 11.29 -12.62
CA PRO A 61 -8.78 10.58 -12.12
C PRO A 61 -8.47 9.55 -11.04
N ALA A 62 -7.28 8.94 -11.07
CA ALA A 62 -6.82 7.98 -10.08
C ALA A 62 -6.81 8.57 -8.65
N GLU A 63 -6.50 9.85 -8.51
CA GLU A 63 -6.54 10.55 -7.22
C GLU A 63 -7.96 10.60 -6.63
N PHE A 64 -8.96 10.89 -7.45
CA PHE A 64 -10.36 10.95 -7.04
C PHE A 64 -10.98 9.56 -6.86
N SER A 65 -10.48 8.56 -7.56
CA SER A 65 -10.97 7.18 -7.41
C SER A 65 -10.70 6.61 -6.01
N LYS A 66 -9.66 7.08 -5.30
CA LYS A 66 -9.40 6.72 -3.89
C LYS A 66 -10.55 7.18 -2.98
N ILE A 67 -11.07 8.40 -3.20
CA ILE A 67 -12.22 8.94 -2.44
C ILE A 67 -13.46 8.09 -2.73
N ALA A 68 -13.75 7.87 -3.99
CA ALA A 68 -14.91 7.13 -4.45
C ALA A 68 -14.91 5.68 -3.93
N SER A 69 -13.77 5.01 -4.00
CA SER A 69 -13.60 3.66 -3.45
C SER A 69 -13.73 3.63 -1.93
N SER A 70 -13.23 4.66 -1.22
CA SER A 70 -13.40 4.81 0.23
C SER A 70 -14.87 4.92 0.62
N LEU A 71 -15.65 5.76 -0.09
CA LEU A 71 -17.07 5.93 0.16
C LEU A 71 -17.86 4.66 -0.14
N LEU A 72 -17.59 4.01 -1.28
CA LEU A 72 -18.30 2.78 -1.63
C LEU A 72 -17.93 1.62 -0.72
N MET A 73 -16.66 1.49 -0.34
CA MET A 73 -16.19 0.49 0.62
C MET A 73 -16.86 0.68 1.98
N ALA A 74 -16.90 1.93 2.47
CA ALA A 74 -17.56 2.28 3.72
C ALA A 74 -19.06 1.94 3.69
N LYS A 75 -19.76 2.29 2.60
CA LYS A 75 -21.17 1.95 2.41
C LYS A 75 -21.36 0.43 2.40
N TYR A 76 -20.60 -0.29 1.57
CA TYR A 76 -20.76 -1.71 1.38
C TYR A 76 -20.52 -2.49 2.67
N ILE A 77 -19.38 -2.25 3.35
CA ILE A 77 -19.05 -2.98 4.60
C ILE A 77 -20.01 -2.58 5.73
N SER A 78 -20.46 -1.33 5.82
CA SER A 78 -21.41 -0.90 6.85
C SER A 78 -22.78 -1.57 6.75
N GLU A 79 -23.16 -2.02 5.58
CA GLU A 79 -24.44 -2.73 5.30
C GLU A 79 -24.29 -4.27 5.42
N LEU A 80 -23.06 -4.78 5.55
CA LEU A 80 -22.81 -6.22 5.69
C LEU A 80 -23.05 -6.70 7.12
N SER A 81 -23.72 -7.85 7.24
CA SER A 81 -23.69 -8.64 8.46
C SER A 81 -22.37 -9.42 8.55
N VAL A 82 -21.47 -9.01 9.44
CA VAL A 82 -20.16 -9.67 9.66
C VAL A 82 -20.32 -11.17 9.98
N LYS A 83 -21.45 -11.57 10.56
CA LYS A 83 -21.75 -12.97 10.93
C LYS A 83 -22.18 -13.85 9.74
N GLN A 84 -22.57 -13.27 8.63
CA GLN A 84 -23.12 -13.98 7.46
C GLN A 84 -22.36 -13.65 6.18
N GLN A 85 -21.04 -13.75 6.23
CA GLN A 85 -20.21 -13.54 5.05
C GLN A 85 -20.34 -14.73 4.09
N THR A 86 -20.64 -14.43 2.83
CA THR A 86 -20.71 -15.39 1.73
C THR A 86 -19.58 -15.13 0.73
N VAL A 87 -19.32 -16.09 -0.16
CA VAL A 87 -18.36 -15.91 -1.27
C VAL A 87 -18.68 -14.65 -2.07
N THR A 88 -19.96 -14.42 -2.34
CA THR A 88 -20.42 -13.25 -3.11
C THR A 88 -20.16 -11.93 -2.39
N THR A 89 -20.31 -11.89 -1.05
CA THR A 89 -20.04 -10.66 -0.28
C THR A 89 -18.57 -10.31 -0.27
N VAL A 90 -17.70 -11.30 -0.08
CA VAL A 90 -16.25 -11.10 -0.11
C VAL A 90 -15.78 -10.69 -1.52
N PHE A 91 -16.30 -11.38 -2.55
CA PHE A 91 -15.97 -11.06 -3.94
C PHE A 91 -16.37 -9.63 -4.33
N LYS A 92 -17.57 -9.16 -3.93
CA LYS A 92 -18.01 -7.78 -4.17
C LYS A 92 -17.11 -6.77 -3.46
N ALA A 93 -16.75 -7.01 -2.19
CA ALA A 93 -15.84 -6.13 -1.46
C ALA A 93 -14.48 -6.00 -2.15
N ILE A 94 -13.90 -7.13 -2.57
CA ILE A 94 -12.63 -7.14 -3.29
C ILE A 94 -12.76 -6.43 -4.65
N SER A 95 -13.87 -6.61 -5.37
CA SER A 95 -14.10 -5.99 -6.67
C SER A 95 -14.10 -4.46 -6.59
N ILE A 96 -14.56 -3.86 -5.47
CA ILE A 96 -14.51 -2.40 -5.25
C ILE A 96 -13.07 -1.88 -5.31
N ILE A 97 -12.10 -2.71 -4.93
CA ILE A 97 -10.66 -2.36 -4.95
C ILE A 97 -10.03 -2.78 -6.28
N LEU A 98 -10.26 -4.03 -6.70
CA LEU A 98 -9.57 -4.62 -7.86
C LEU A 98 -9.93 -3.96 -9.19
N VAL A 99 -11.18 -3.51 -9.37
CA VAL A 99 -11.60 -2.88 -10.63
C VAL A 99 -10.84 -1.58 -10.90
N PRO A 100 -10.83 -0.58 -9.98
CA PRO A 100 -10.00 0.60 -10.20
C PRO A 100 -8.50 0.28 -10.24
N MET A 101 -7.99 -0.66 -9.43
CA MET A 101 -6.59 -1.09 -9.48
C MET A 101 -6.20 -1.62 -10.86
N ALA A 102 -7.04 -2.43 -11.50
CA ALA A 102 -6.79 -2.95 -12.84
C ALA A 102 -6.74 -1.83 -13.88
N LEU A 103 -7.65 -0.85 -13.82
CA LEU A 103 -7.65 0.32 -14.70
C LEU A 103 -6.42 1.21 -14.49
N ILE A 104 -6.00 1.41 -13.24
CA ILE A 104 -4.81 2.18 -12.86
C ILE A 104 -3.54 1.47 -13.35
N LEU A 105 -3.48 0.15 -13.28
CA LEU A 105 -2.35 -0.64 -13.80
C LEU A 105 -2.21 -0.49 -15.33
N LEU A 106 -3.34 -0.38 -16.05
CA LEU A 106 -3.33 -0.10 -17.50
C LEU A 106 -2.84 1.33 -17.83
N GLN A 107 -2.82 2.25 -16.84
CA GLN A 107 -2.31 3.62 -16.98
C GLN A 107 -0.82 3.75 -16.66
N PRO A 108 -0.06 2.69 -16.46
CA PRO A 108 1.21 2.44 -15.77
C PRO A 108 1.45 3.33 -14.51
N ASP A 109 0.42 3.52 -13.68
CA ASP A 109 0.53 4.26 -12.41
C ASP A 109 0.72 3.26 -11.23
N ALA A 110 1.97 2.86 -11.03
CA ALA A 110 2.33 1.93 -9.96
C ALA A 110 2.13 2.53 -8.55
N GLY A 111 2.28 3.85 -8.43
CA GLY A 111 2.13 4.55 -7.16
C GLY A 111 0.73 4.44 -6.60
N THR A 112 -0.25 4.90 -7.36
CA THR A 112 -1.66 4.82 -6.95
C THR A 112 -2.11 3.36 -6.80
N PHE A 113 -1.64 2.43 -7.66
CA PHE A 113 -1.91 1.00 -7.51
C PHE A 113 -1.52 0.48 -6.12
N VAL A 114 -0.31 0.79 -5.64
CA VAL A 114 0.15 0.37 -4.30
C VAL A 114 -0.70 0.99 -3.19
N VAL A 115 -1.11 2.24 -3.32
CA VAL A 115 -1.99 2.90 -2.33
C VAL A 115 -3.33 2.18 -2.18
N PHE A 116 -3.90 1.64 -3.26
CA PHE A 116 -5.15 0.86 -3.19
C PHE A 116 -5.03 -0.41 -2.33
N THR A 117 -3.84 -0.97 -2.16
CA THR A 117 -3.64 -2.13 -1.26
C THR A 117 -3.94 -1.78 0.21
N SER A 118 -3.91 -0.51 0.57
CA SER A 118 -4.27 -0.01 1.90
C SER A 118 -5.70 -0.39 2.33
N PHE A 119 -6.62 -0.51 1.38
CA PHE A 119 -8.00 -0.95 1.65
C PHE A 119 -8.10 -2.36 2.22
N LEU A 120 -7.14 -3.25 1.91
CA LEU A 120 -7.11 -4.61 2.48
C LEU A 120 -6.98 -4.57 4.01
N PHE A 121 -6.21 -3.60 4.55
CA PHE A 121 -6.08 -3.42 6.00
C PHE A 121 -7.39 -2.95 6.64
N VAL A 122 -8.12 -2.08 5.95
CA VAL A 122 -9.44 -1.63 6.41
C VAL A 122 -10.44 -2.79 6.39
N MET A 123 -10.46 -3.60 5.34
CA MET A 123 -11.28 -4.80 5.26
C MET A 123 -10.99 -5.77 6.41
N TYR A 124 -9.71 -6.01 6.68
CA TYR A 124 -9.27 -6.86 7.80
C TYR A 124 -9.70 -6.30 9.16
N ARG A 125 -9.49 -4.99 9.38
CA ARG A 125 -9.88 -4.28 10.61
C ARG A 125 -11.38 -4.38 10.90
N GLU A 126 -12.20 -4.28 9.87
CA GLU A 126 -13.66 -4.35 9.99
C GLU A 126 -14.20 -5.79 10.02
N GLY A 127 -13.31 -6.79 10.10
CA GLY A 127 -13.67 -8.19 10.29
C GLY A 127 -14.16 -8.90 9.04
N LEU A 128 -13.85 -8.35 7.84
CA LEU A 128 -14.05 -9.09 6.61
C LEU A 128 -12.99 -10.18 6.49
N THR A 129 -13.42 -11.44 6.30
CA THR A 129 -12.51 -12.58 6.19
C THR A 129 -12.53 -13.17 4.78
N PHE A 130 -11.46 -13.84 4.40
CA PHE A 130 -11.42 -14.61 3.14
C PHE A 130 -11.86 -16.07 3.33
N ASP A 131 -12.34 -16.43 4.54
CA ASP A 131 -12.86 -17.76 4.83
C ASP A 131 -13.88 -18.29 3.80
N PRO A 132 -14.90 -17.50 3.37
CA PRO A 132 -15.87 -18.00 2.41
C PRO A 132 -15.26 -18.43 1.08
N LEU A 133 -14.25 -17.68 0.59
CA LEU A 133 -13.56 -18.00 -0.65
C LEU A 133 -12.71 -19.27 -0.51
N ILE A 134 -11.92 -19.36 0.55
CA ILE A 134 -11.06 -20.52 0.84
C ILE A 134 -11.89 -21.77 1.06
N LEU A 135 -12.97 -21.69 1.85
CA LEU A 135 -13.88 -22.80 2.12
C LEU A 135 -14.62 -23.27 0.87
N SER A 136 -14.95 -22.35 -0.04
CA SER A 136 -15.60 -22.71 -1.31
C SER A 136 -14.71 -23.59 -2.19
N VAL A 137 -13.39 -23.47 -2.06
CA VAL A 137 -12.43 -24.31 -2.79
C VAL A 137 -12.15 -25.60 -2.02
N ILE A 138 -11.80 -25.51 -0.74
CA ILE A 138 -11.40 -26.68 0.07
C ILE A 138 -12.55 -27.68 0.24
N ASN A 139 -13.76 -27.21 0.50
CA ASN A 139 -14.91 -28.09 0.71
C ASN A 139 -15.42 -28.76 -0.58
N LYS A 140 -14.87 -28.46 -1.75
CA LYS A 140 -15.10 -29.21 -2.99
C LYS A 140 -14.40 -30.57 -2.99
N PHE A 141 -13.34 -30.74 -2.22
CA PHE A 141 -12.63 -32.00 -2.15
C PHE A 141 -13.34 -32.97 -1.21
N PRO A 142 -13.56 -34.24 -1.62
CA PRO A 142 -14.26 -35.23 -0.80
C PRO A 142 -13.47 -35.49 0.51
N GLY A 143 -14.20 -35.48 1.62
CA GLY A 143 -13.60 -35.66 2.97
C GLY A 143 -13.29 -34.39 3.74
N PHE A 144 -13.29 -33.22 3.09
CA PHE A 144 -13.06 -31.94 3.76
C PHE A 144 -14.40 -31.21 3.98
N ARG A 145 -14.74 -30.91 5.26
CA ARG A 145 -15.90 -30.11 5.64
C ARG A 145 -15.52 -29.16 6.77
N PHE A 146 -14.79 -28.10 6.40
CA PHE A 146 -14.41 -27.07 7.36
C PHE A 146 -15.49 -25.99 7.42
N LYS A 147 -15.74 -25.46 8.62
CA LYS A 147 -16.65 -24.32 8.86
C LYS A 147 -15.88 -23.00 9.01
N TYR A 148 -14.59 -23.07 9.25
CA TYR A 148 -13.70 -21.95 9.53
C TYR A 148 -12.29 -22.32 9.15
N THR A 149 -11.55 -21.36 8.61
CA THR A 149 -10.11 -21.48 8.34
C THR A 149 -9.35 -20.37 9.07
N TRP A 150 -8.30 -20.74 9.80
CA TRP A 150 -7.42 -19.75 10.43
C TRP A 150 -6.75 -18.85 9.37
N VAL A 151 -6.47 -19.36 8.19
CA VAL A 151 -5.87 -18.65 7.06
C VAL A 151 -6.75 -17.50 6.58
N GLY A 152 -8.05 -17.76 6.38
CA GLY A 152 -8.97 -16.74 5.87
C GLY A 152 -9.24 -15.61 6.84
N SER A 153 -9.21 -15.91 8.16
CA SER A 153 -9.40 -14.88 9.20
C SER A 153 -8.14 -14.07 9.49
N HIS A 154 -6.94 -14.61 9.17
CA HIS A 154 -5.65 -13.94 9.41
C HIS A 154 -4.92 -13.60 8.10
N PHE A 155 -5.67 -13.23 7.05
CA PHE A 155 -5.08 -13.05 5.72
C PHE A 155 -4.02 -11.94 5.65
N ILE A 156 -4.14 -10.86 6.43
CA ILE A 156 -3.12 -9.79 6.46
C ILE A 156 -1.78 -10.27 7.03
N PRO A 157 -1.71 -10.87 8.24
CA PRO A 157 -0.46 -11.46 8.71
C PRO A 157 0.14 -12.47 7.72
N ILE A 158 -0.69 -13.28 7.10
CA ILE A 158 -0.22 -14.27 6.11
C ILE A 158 0.32 -13.57 4.86
N LEU A 159 -0.38 -12.53 4.35
CA LEU A 159 0.09 -11.74 3.22
C LEU A 159 1.47 -11.11 3.50
N LEU A 160 1.67 -10.55 4.69
CA LEU A 160 2.96 -10.01 5.10
C LEU A 160 4.06 -11.07 5.16
N VAL A 161 3.75 -12.27 5.67
CA VAL A 161 4.69 -13.40 5.67
C VAL A 161 5.01 -13.84 4.24
N VAL A 162 4.03 -13.90 3.35
CA VAL A 162 4.21 -14.24 1.92
C VAL A 162 5.11 -13.21 1.24
N ILE A 163 4.87 -11.91 1.44
CA ILE A 163 5.71 -10.84 0.88
C ILE A 163 7.14 -10.95 1.41
N PHE A 164 7.29 -11.09 2.74
CA PHE A 164 8.61 -11.23 3.36
C PHE A 164 9.37 -12.45 2.80
N LEU A 165 8.73 -13.60 2.72
CA LEU A 165 9.31 -14.82 2.19
C LEU A 165 9.69 -14.68 0.71
N SER A 166 8.85 -13.98 -0.09
CA SER A 166 9.12 -13.72 -1.50
C SER A 166 10.34 -12.83 -1.70
N VAL A 167 10.43 -11.73 -0.93
CA VAL A 167 11.61 -10.84 -0.95
C VAL A 167 12.86 -11.59 -0.51
N PHE A 168 12.78 -12.35 0.57
CA PHE A 168 13.88 -13.13 1.09
C PHE A 168 14.35 -14.20 0.09
N THR A 169 13.42 -14.85 -0.62
CA THR A 169 13.77 -15.78 -1.72
C THR A 169 14.57 -15.06 -2.81
N LEU A 170 14.11 -13.90 -3.27
CA LEU A 170 14.79 -13.13 -4.32
C LEU A 170 16.21 -12.70 -3.88
N LEU A 171 16.37 -12.25 -2.64
CA LEU A 171 17.69 -11.90 -2.10
C LEU A 171 18.66 -13.08 -2.09
N LEU A 172 18.20 -14.28 -1.75
CA LEU A 172 19.03 -15.49 -1.71
C LEU A 172 19.30 -16.07 -3.08
N THR A 173 18.38 -15.96 -4.05
CA THR A 173 18.56 -16.54 -5.40
C THR A 173 19.56 -15.77 -6.26
N GLN A 174 19.78 -14.49 -5.96
CA GLN A 174 20.72 -13.66 -6.73
C GLN A 174 22.17 -13.79 -6.30
N GLU A 175 22.43 -14.19 -5.05
CA GLU A 175 23.76 -14.54 -4.61
C GLU A 175 24.02 -16.02 -4.93
N GLU A 176 24.84 -16.30 -5.95
CA GLU A 176 25.49 -17.61 -6.08
C GLU A 176 26.42 -17.78 -4.88
N THR A 177 25.88 -18.28 -3.76
CA THR A 177 26.69 -18.52 -2.57
C THR A 177 27.56 -19.74 -2.79
N ASP A 178 28.86 -19.49 -2.99
CA ASP A 178 29.88 -20.53 -2.93
C ASP A 178 29.97 -21.02 -1.48
N PHE A 179 29.31 -22.12 -1.20
CA PHE A 179 29.48 -22.78 0.10
C PHE A 179 30.86 -23.44 0.18
N TYR A 180 31.71 -22.97 1.11
CA TYR A 180 33.01 -23.52 1.42
C TYR A 180 33.01 -25.05 1.70
N PHE A 181 31.85 -25.63 1.97
CA PHE A 181 31.69 -27.04 2.33
C PHE A 181 31.06 -27.91 1.24
N LEU A 182 30.57 -27.35 0.15
CA LEU A 182 29.91 -28.12 -0.92
C LEU A 182 30.63 -27.87 -2.26
N PRO A 183 30.97 -28.92 -3.01
CA PRO A 183 31.71 -28.77 -4.27
C PRO A 183 30.86 -28.35 -5.46
N PHE A 184 29.62 -27.90 -5.22
CA PHE A 184 28.67 -27.46 -6.26
C PHE A 184 27.94 -26.21 -5.81
N LYS A 185 27.70 -25.34 -6.77
CA LYS A 185 26.86 -24.12 -6.59
C LYS A 185 25.43 -24.53 -6.38
N VAL A 186 24.83 -24.08 -5.28
CA VAL A 186 23.43 -24.32 -4.94
C VAL A 186 22.63 -23.08 -5.29
N SER A 187 21.51 -23.23 -6.00
CA SER A 187 20.59 -22.10 -6.23
C SER A 187 20.01 -21.62 -4.89
N GLY A 188 19.87 -20.31 -4.72
CA GLY A 188 19.39 -19.71 -3.48
C GLY A 188 18.00 -20.22 -3.06
N SER A 189 17.13 -20.58 -4.02
CA SER A 189 15.85 -21.21 -3.75
C SER A 189 15.99 -22.57 -3.06
N LEU A 190 16.92 -23.41 -3.49
CA LEU A 190 17.21 -24.70 -2.83
C LEU A 190 17.83 -24.50 -1.45
N TYR A 191 18.65 -23.46 -1.27
CA TYR A 191 19.20 -23.10 0.03
C TYR A 191 18.11 -22.70 1.02
N LEU A 192 17.20 -21.83 0.62
CA LEU A 192 16.06 -21.44 1.45
C LEU A 192 15.20 -22.65 1.84
N ILE A 193 14.90 -23.54 0.87
CA ILE A 193 14.13 -24.75 1.12
C ILE A 193 14.82 -25.67 2.11
N SER A 194 16.16 -25.80 2.03
CA SER A 194 16.93 -26.62 2.99
C SER A 194 16.89 -26.04 4.41
N ILE A 195 16.97 -24.70 4.56
CA ILE A 195 16.79 -24.04 5.85
C ILE A 195 15.39 -24.28 6.40
N LEU A 196 14.35 -24.08 5.59
CA LEU A 196 12.95 -24.32 5.99
C LEU A 196 12.72 -25.80 6.38
N LEU A 197 13.38 -26.74 5.68
CA LEU A 197 13.34 -28.16 6.00
C LEU A 197 13.94 -28.43 7.39
N ILE A 198 15.11 -27.87 7.68
CA ILE A 198 15.77 -28.01 8.98
C ILE A 198 14.88 -27.47 10.10
N PHE A 199 14.33 -26.25 9.94
CA PHE A 199 13.42 -25.67 10.92
C PHE A 199 12.16 -26.50 11.12
N SER A 200 11.61 -27.07 10.03
CA SER A 200 10.44 -27.94 10.08
C SER A 200 10.74 -29.24 10.85
N ILE A 201 11.90 -29.87 10.60
CA ILE A 201 12.34 -31.07 11.32
C ILE A 201 12.53 -30.77 12.81
N VAL A 202 13.25 -29.68 13.15
CA VAL A 202 13.47 -29.26 14.53
C VAL A 202 12.15 -28.98 15.24
N GLY A 203 11.23 -28.27 14.57
CA GLY A 203 9.90 -27.99 15.09
C GLY A 203 9.09 -29.27 15.35
N ILE A 204 9.13 -30.26 14.43
CA ILE A 204 8.44 -31.54 14.60
C ILE A 204 9.04 -32.33 15.76
N VAL A 205 10.37 -32.38 15.87
CA VAL A 205 11.05 -33.07 16.98
C VAL A 205 10.68 -32.43 18.31
N PHE A 206 10.74 -31.08 18.38
CA PHE A 206 10.36 -30.34 19.59
C PHE A 206 8.91 -30.63 20.03
N ILE A 207 7.96 -30.62 19.09
CA ILE A 207 6.55 -30.89 19.40
C ILE A 207 6.35 -32.34 19.79
N ARG A 208 7.04 -33.28 19.18
CA ARG A 208 6.97 -34.69 19.57
C ARG A 208 7.51 -34.91 20.98
N GLN A 209 8.51 -34.13 21.41
CA GLN A 209 9.14 -34.28 22.73
C GLN A 209 8.35 -33.55 23.84
N PHE A 210 7.93 -32.31 23.57
CA PHE A 210 7.32 -31.42 24.59
C PHE A 210 5.81 -31.18 24.40
N GLY A 211 5.25 -31.48 23.22
CA GLY A 211 3.86 -31.21 22.91
C GLY A 211 2.87 -32.20 23.56
N SER A 212 1.61 -31.79 23.74
CA SER A 212 0.55 -32.66 24.25
C SER A 212 0.23 -33.76 23.21
N LYS A 213 -0.08 -34.98 23.69
CA LYS A 213 -0.42 -36.13 22.80
C LYS A 213 -1.57 -35.82 21.86
N ARG A 214 -2.52 -34.97 22.27
CA ARG A 214 -3.72 -34.59 21.49
C ARG A 214 -3.39 -33.70 20.31
N ASP A 215 -2.38 -32.83 20.46
CA ASP A 215 -2.11 -31.78 19.46
C ASP A 215 -0.91 -32.13 18.55
N ARG A 216 -0.08 -33.13 18.92
CA ARG A 216 1.13 -33.54 18.17
C ARG A 216 0.84 -33.77 16.70
N TYR A 217 -0.21 -34.53 16.39
CA TYR A 217 -0.55 -34.84 14.99
C TYR A 217 -0.98 -33.59 14.22
N LYS A 218 -1.88 -32.77 14.81
CA LYS A 218 -2.37 -31.54 14.17
C LYS A 218 -1.25 -30.54 13.88
N VAL A 219 -0.40 -30.32 14.88
CA VAL A 219 0.71 -29.34 14.71
C VAL A 219 1.77 -29.86 13.78
N THR A 220 2.09 -31.16 13.78
CA THR A 220 2.99 -31.77 12.78
C THR A 220 2.46 -31.58 11.36
N LEU A 221 1.16 -31.78 11.16
CA LEU A 221 0.52 -31.58 9.84
C LEU A 221 0.55 -30.11 9.40
N VAL A 222 0.35 -29.18 10.32
CA VAL A 222 0.45 -27.74 10.04
C VAL A 222 1.87 -27.35 9.64
N ILE A 223 2.90 -27.86 10.33
CA ILE A 223 4.30 -27.60 9.97
C ILE A 223 4.63 -28.16 8.59
N LEU A 224 4.21 -29.39 8.29
CA LEU A 224 4.45 -30.00 6.98
C LEU A 224 3.74 -29.22 5.85
N LEU A 225 2.47 -28.84 6.06
CA LEU A 225 1.74 -28.02 5.10
C LEU A 225 2.39 -26.65 4.91
N GLY A 226 2.81 -26.02 6.00
CA GLY A 226 3.53 -24.73 5.96
C GLY A 226 4.83 -24.83 5.18
N PHE A 227 5.62 -25.91 5.40
CA PHE A 227 6.83 -26.19 4.64
C PHE A 227 6.56 -26.37 3.14
N VAL A 228 5.55 -27.17 2.78
CA VAL A 228 5.19 -27.40 1.36
C VAL A 228 4.75 -26.09 0.70
N LEU A 229 3.88 -25.32 1.36
CA LEU A 229 3.41 -24.03 0.83
C LEU A 229 4.55 -23.02 0.66
N ALA A 230 5.44 -22.93 1.63
CA ALA A 230 6.61 -22.05 1.57
C ALA A 230 7.58 -22.46 0.44
N SER A 231 7.79 -23.76 0.25
CA SER A 231 8.61 -24.28 -0.83
C SER A 231 8.01 -24.00 -2.21
N VAL A 232 6.71 -24.24 -2.38
CA VAL A 232 5.97 -23.91 -3.62
C VAL A 232 6.03 -22.40 -3.90
N LEU A 233 5.87 -21.57 -2.88
CA LEU A 233 5.99 -20.12 -3.02
C LEU A 233 7.40 -19.73 -3.48
N SER A 234 8.44 -20.26 -2.84
CA SER A 234 9.83 -19.96 -3.19
C SER A 234 10.13 -20.31 -4.66
N PHE A 235 9.74 -21.52 -5.10
CA PHE A 235 9.87 -21.90 -6.51
C PHE A 235 9.05 -21.02 -7.46
N SER A 236 7.83 -20.66 -7.07
CA SER A 236 6.95 -19.81 -7.88
C SER A 236 7.51 -18.40 -8.04
N VAL A 237 8.12 -17.84 -6.98
CA VAL A 237 8.77 -16.53 -7.01
C VAL A 237 10.00 -16.56 -7.91
N ASP A 238 10.86 -17.56 -7.77
CA ASP A 238 12.08 -17.73 -8.58
C ASP A 238 11.73 -17.91 -10.07
N PHE A 239 10.80 -18.81 -10.39
CA PHE A 239 10.30 -19.01 -11.75
C PHE A 239 9.63 -17.76 -12.31
N GLY A 240 8.78 -17.10 -11.52
CA GLY A 240 8.09 -15.86 -11.90
C GLY A 240 9.07 -14.73 -12.18
N PHE A 241 10.07 -14.56 -11.31
CA PHE A 241 11.15 -13.58 -11.51
C PHE A 241 11.94 -13.89 -12.78
N GLY A 242 12.28 -15.18 -13.01
CA GLY A 242 12.95 -15.64 -14.23
C GLY A 242 12.21 -15.30 -15.52
N SER A 243 10.88 -15.27 -15.50
CA SER A 243 10.00 -14.98 -16.66
C SER A 243 9.70 -13.50 -16.89
N LEU A 244 10.10 -12.60 -15.97
CA LEU A 244 9.90 -11.15 -16.14
C LEU A 244 10.74 -10.58 -17.30
N ALA A 245 10.23 -9.52 -17.93
CA ALA A 245 11.00 -8.76 -18.90
C ALA A 245 12.23 -8.08 -18.26
N PRO A 246 13.35 -7.90 -19.01
CA PRO A 246 14.60 -7.36 -18.46
C PRO A 246 14.42 -6.04 -17.68
N HIS A 247 13.61 -5.11 -18.20
CA HIS A 247 13.33 -3.83 -17.54
C HIS A 247 12.56 -3.95 -16.22
N GLN A 248 11.78 -5.03 -16.04
CA GLN A 248 11.05 -5.31 -14.79
C GLN A 248 11.97 -5.95 -13.77
N LYS A 249 12.84 -6.88 -14.21
CA LYS A 249 13.90 -7.46 -13.37
C LYS A 249 14.81 -6.39 -12.83
N ASP A 250 15.34 -5.53 -13.70
CA ASP A 250 16.19 -4.41 -13.30
C ASP A 250 15.57 -3.54 -12.20
N ARG A 251 14.27 -3.23 -12.28
CA ARG A 251 13.59 -2.44 -11.24
C ARG A 251 13.55 -3.14 -9.89
N ILE A 252 13.34 -4.45 -9.88
CA ILE A 252 13.30 -5.24 -8.65
C ILE A 252 14.72 -5.39 -8.09
N GLU A 253 15.71 -5.70 -8.93
CA GLU A 253 17.12 -5.84 -8.53
C GLU A 253 17.68 -4.54 -7.95
N LEU A 254 17.41 -3.41 -8.60
CA LEU A 254 17.79 -2.09 -8.12
C LEU A 254 17.11 -1.75 -6.78
N PHE A 255 15.83 -2.10 -6.64
CA PHE A 255 15.10 -1.90 -5.38
C PHE A 255 15.68 -2.72 -4.23
N LEU A 256 16.02 -3.98 -4.49
CA LEU A 256 16.60 -4.88 -3.49
C LEU A 256 18.09 -4.59 -3.22
N GLY A 257 18.71 -3.66 -3.95
CA GLY A 257 20.14 -3.36 -3.81
C GLY A 257 21.06 -4.43 -4.39
N LEU A 258 20.53 -5.32 -5.23
CA LEU A 258 21.27 -6.41 -5.88
C LEU A 258 22.06 -5.94 -7.11
N LYS A 259 21.70 -4.78 -7.62
CA LYS A 259 22.34 -4.12 -8.77
C LYS A 259 22.49 -2.65 -8.47
N GLU A 260 23.61 -2.08 -8.81
CA GLU A 260 23.84 -0.64 -8.73
C GLU A 260 23.83 -0.03 -10.14
N ASP A 261 23.06 1.03 -10.33
CA ASP A 261 23.06 1.84 -11.55
C ASP A 261 23.09 3.32 -11.17
N PRO A 262 24.26 3.82 -10.74
CA PRO A 262 24.43 5.18 -10.21
C PRO A 262 24.02 6.29 -11.19
N ASN A 263 24.08 6.02 -12.50
CA ASN A 263 23.79 6.99 -13.56
C ASN A 263 22.46 6.74 -14.28
N GLY A 264 21.74 5.68 -13.90
CA GLY A 264 20.49 5.26 -14.53
C GLY A 264 19.29 5.31 -13.60
N LYS A 265 18.66 4.14 -13.36
CA LYS A 265 17.39 4.05 -12.62
C LYS A 265 17.49 4.38 -11.13
N ASP A 266 18.68 4.20 -10.50
CA ASP A 266 18.93 4.57 -9.10
C ASP A 266 19.33 6.03 -8.91
N TYR A 267 19.53 6.74 -10.00
CA TYR A 267 19.99 8.11 -9.99
C TYR A 267 19.17 9.03 -9.08
N ASN A 268 17.86 9.02 -9.24
CA ASN A 268 16.95 9.86 -8.45
C ASN A 268 16.99 9.49 -6.95
N ARG A 269 17.03 8.19 -6.63
CA ARG A 269 17.10 7.68 -5.26
C ARG A 269 18.42 8.12 -4.58
N ASN A 270 19.54 7.90 -5.25
CA ASN A 270 20.87 8.22 -4.69
C ASN A 270 21.04 9.71 -4.49
N ARG A 271 20.54 10.53 -5.41
CA ARG A 271 20.54 11.99 -5.27
C ARG A 271 19.63 12.48 -4.15
N ALA A 272 18.45 11.87 -4.01
CA ALA A 272 17.53 12.14 -2.92
C ALA A 272 18.17 11.84 -1.56
N MET A 273 18.79 10.67 -1.41
CA MET A 273 19.50 10.30 -0.17
C MET A 273 20.68 11.22 0.12
N THR A 274 21.43 11.62 -0.92
CA THR A 274 22.53 12.58 -0.77
C THR A 274 22.02 13.94 -0.31
N ALA A 275 20.90 14.43 -0.86
CA ALA A 275 20.29 15.69 -0.45
C ALA A 275 19.82 15.63 1.01
N VAL A 276 19.11 14.56 1.41
CA VAL A 276 18.69 14.33 2.81
C VAL A 276 19.90 14.32 3.75
N GLY A 277 20.95 13.55 3.41
CA GLY A 277 22.18 13.48 4.23
C GLY A 277 22.92 14.81 4.34
N SER A 278 22.86 15.66 3.29
CA SER A 278 23.53 16.96 3.26
C SER A 278 22.93 18.00 4.22
N GLY A 279 21.69 17.78 4.69
CA GLY A 279 21.02 18.66 5.65
C GLY A 279 21.59 18.59 7.07
N GLY A 280 22.30 17.52 7.44
CA GLY A 280 22.87 17.35 8.77
C GLY A 280 21.82 17.44 9.90
N LEU A 281 22.24 17.93 11.08
CA LEU A 281 21.33 18.02 12.24
C LEU A 281 20.38 19.22 12.17
N LEU A 282 20.82 20.38 11.76
CA LEU A 282 20.08 21.66 11.84
C LEU A 282 19.61 22.17 10.48
N GLY A 283 20.02 21.52 9.38
CA GLY A 283 19.71 21.96 8.03
C GLY A 283 20.60 23.12 7.53
N LYS A 284 20.46 23.40 6.23
CA LYS A 284 21.18 24.51 5.56
C LYS A 284 20.46 25.86 5.74
N GLY A 285 19.22 25.83 6.20
CA GLY A 285 18.34 26.99 6.35
C GLY A 285 17.29 27.10 5.25
N TYR A 286 16.20 27.81 5.55
CA TYR A 286 15.08 28.02 4.66
C TYR A 286 15.52 28.63 3.32
N ASN A 287 15.07 28.04 2.23
CA ASN A 287 15.38 28.42 0.83
C ASN A 287 16.91 28.45 0.51
N LYS A 288 17.70 27.63 1.24
CA LYS A 288 19.15 27.47 1.02
C LYS A 288 19.54 26.05 0.62
N ALA A 289 18.56 25.25 0.19
CA ALA A 289 18.82 23.94 -0.39
C ALA A 289 19.68 24.09 -1.65
N SER A 290 20.80 23.41 -1.70
CA SER A 290 21.74 23.48 -2.84
C SER A 290 21.62 22.29 -3.77
N LEU A 291 21.24 21.12 -3.24
CA LEU A 291 21.10 19.89 -4.03
C LEU A 291 19.67 19.65 -4.47
N SER A 292 18.70 19.93 -3.62
CA SER A 292 17.27 19.67 -3.88
C SER A 292 16.52 20.93 -4.36
N SER A 293 17.20 22.07 -4.58
CA SER A 293 16.55 23.24 -5.15
C SER A 293 16.09 22.98 -6.59
N VAL A 294 14.93 23.49 -6.96
CA VAL A 294 14.37 23.37 -8.31
C VAL A 294 15.35 23.92 -9.37
N GLU A 295 16.11 24.97 -9.02
CA GLU A 295 17.11 25.59 -9.88
C GLU A 295 18.32 24.69 -10.15
N SER A 296 18.73 23.89 -9.17
CA SER A 296 19.88 22.99 -9.32
C SER A 296 19.60 21.78 -10.20
N ASN A 297 18.33 21.39 -10.34
CA ASN A 297 17.89 20.19 -11.04
C ASN A 297 18.72 18.94 -10.70
N HIS A 298 19.34 18.92 -9.50
CA HIS A 298 20.12 17.77 -9.05
C HIS A 298 19.21 16.64 -8.58
N VAL A 299 18.13 16.92 -7.84
CA VAL A 299 17.09 15.95 -7.52
C VAL A 299 15.88 16.21 -8.42
N PRO A 300 15.61 15.37 -9.43
CA PRO A 300 14.43 15.52 -10.26
C PRO A 300 13.15 15.43 -9.41
N GLU A 301 12.12 16.20 -9.77
CA GLU A 301 10.82 16.20 -9.10
C GLU A 301 10.89 16.45 -7.58
N SER A 302 11.84 17.32 -7.18
CA SER A 302 12.08 17.68 -5.77
C SER A 302 10.94 18.48 -5.13
N ASP A 303 10.04 19.06 -5.91
CA ASP A 303 8.85 19.79 -5.47
C ASP A 303 7.57 18.90 -5.43
N THR A 304 7.61 17.73 -6.06
CA THR A 304 6.48 16.78 -6.15
C THR A 304 6.77 15.54 -5.33
N ASP A 305 7.39 14.54 -5.94
CA ASP A 305 7.57 13.20 -5.35
C ASP A 305 8.69 13.15 -4.30
N PHE A 306 9.71 13.99 -4.44
CA PHE A 306 10.86 14.07 -3.52
C PHE A 306 10.87 15.32 -2.64
N ILE A 307 9.72 15.94 -2.39
CA ILE A 307 9.61 17.15 -1.55
C ILE A 307 10.22 16.97 -0.15
N PHE A 308 10.15 15.77 0.41
CA PHE A 308 10.76 15.45 1.69
C PHE A 308 12.28 15.66 1.68
N CYS A 309 12.96 15.44 0.54
CA CYS A 309 14.40 15.67 0.41
C CYS A 309 14.74 17.15 0.54
N SER A 310 13.95 18.02 -0.11
CA SER A 310 14.12 19.48 -0.02
C SER A 310 13.91 19.97 1.41
N PHE A 311 12.86 19.46 2.06
CA PHE A 311 12.60 19.78 3.45
C PHE A 311 13.70 19.29 4.38
N ALA A 312 14.22 18.07 4.16
CA ALA A 312 15.30 17.51 4.96
C ALA A 312 16.64 18.27 4.77
N GLU A 313 16.94 18.72 3.56
CA GLU A 313 18.12 19.52 3.29
C GLU A 313 18.05 20.89 3.96
N GLU A 314 16.88 21.55 3.94
CA GLU A 314 16.71 22.89 4.52
C GLU A 314 16.63 22.87 6.05
N TRP A 315 15.88 21.92 6.64
CA TRP A 315 15.57 21.88 8.08
C TRP A 315 16.34 20.84 8.86
N GLY A 316 17.11 19.98 8.18
CA GLY A 316 17.94 18.95 8.77
C GLY A 316 17.16 17.89 9.53
N PHE A 317 17.87 17.10 10.31
CA PHE A 317 17.29 16.00 11.10
C PHE A 317 16.24 16.48 12.12
N MET A 318 16.50 17.60 12.81
CA MET A 318 15.57 18.11 13.83
C MET A 318 14.25 18.56 13.23
N GLY A 319 14.27 19.24 12.07
CA GLY A 319 13.07 19.66 11.37
C GLY A 319 12.27 18.46 10.82
N THR A 320 12.96 17.49 10.20
CA THR A 320 12.30 16.28 9.70
C THR A 320 11.72 15.40 10.80
N PHE A 321 12.41 15.30 11.94
CA PHE A 321 11.91 14.57 13.10
C PHE A 321 10.62 15.19 13.64
N LEU A 322 10.60 16.52 13.80
CA LEU A 322 9.39 17.24 14.22
C LEU A 322 8.25 17.08 13.21
N PHE A 323 8.55 17.17 11.91
CA PHE A 323 7.56 16.96 10.85
C PHE A 323 6.94 15.54 10.91
N ILE A 324 7.77 14.51 11.07
CA ILE A 324 7.32 13.13 11.20
C ILE A 324 6.41 12.95 12.42
N ILE A 325 6.78 13.52 13.57
CA ILE A 325 5.95 13.49 14.79
C ILE A 325 4.59 14.16 14.55
N LEU A 326 4.56 15.34 13.95
CA LEU A 326 3.32 16.04 13.65
C LEU A 326 2.43 15.25 12.69
N TYR A 327 3.03 14.61 11.69
CA TYR A 327 2.28 13.78 10.74
C TYR A 327 1.71 12.51 11.41
N ILE A 328 2.50 11.84 12.23
CA ILE A 328 2.05 10.69 13.05
C ILE A 328 0.92 11.13 13.99
N PHE A 329 1.04 12.29 14.62
CA PHE A 329 -0.02 12.84 15.47
C PHE A 329 -1.32 13.07 14.69
N MET A 330 -1.24 13.59 13.47
CA MET A 330 -2.40 13.74 12.57
C MET A 330 -3.03 12.37 12.27
N LEU A 331 -2.25 11.35 11.93
CA LEU A 331 -2.74 10.00 11.66
C LEU A 331 -3.42 9.38 12.89
N ILE A 332 -2.80 9.49 14.06
CA ILE A 332 -3.38 9.05 15.33
C ILE A 332 -4.70 9.78 15.59
N ARG A 333 -4.77 11.08 15.31
CA ARG A 333 -6.01 11.86 15.46
C ARG A 333 -7.13 11.36 14.54
N ILE A 334 -6.81 10.95 13.31
CA ILE A 334 -7.78 10.33 12.39
C ILE A 334 -8.28 9.00 12.96
N ILE A 335 -7.41 8.17 13.55
CA ILE A 335 -7.81 6.93 14.20
C ILE A 335 -8.76 7.21 15.38
N PHE A 336 -8.46 8.20 16.22
CA PHE A 336 -9.37 8.60 17.30
C PHE A 336 -10.72 9.12 16.77
N ILE A 337 -10.72 9.83 15.63
CA ILE A 337 -11.96 10.23 14.96
C ILE A 337 -12.73 8.97 14.52
N ALA A 338 -12.06 7.97 13.93
CA ALA A 338 -12.70 6.73 13.51
C ALA A 338 -13.32 5.97 14.70
N GLU A 339 -12.56 5.76 15.77
CA GLU A 339 -13.03 4.99 16.94
C GLU A 339 -14.23 5.64 17.66
N ARG A 340 -14.32 6.95 17.65
CA ARG A 340 -15.45 7.65 18.30
C ARG A 340 -16.73 7.72 17.46
N GLN A 341 -16.71 7.24 16.19
CA GLN A 341 -17.90 7.25 15.33
C GLN A 341 -18.90 6.20 15.77
N LYS A 342 -20.18 6.59 15.80
CA LYS A 342 -21.33 5.70 16.08
C LYS A 342 -21.79 4.96 14.82
N SER A 343 -21.73 5.63 13.68
CA SER A 343 -22.07 5.06 12.39
C SER A 343 -20.90 4.20 11.88
N SER A 344 -21.19 2.95 11.51
CA SER A 344 -20.19 2.07 10.87
C SER A 344 -19.66 2.67 9.56
N PHE A 345 -20.53 3.34 8.77
CA PHE A 345 -20.12 4.01 7.55
C PHE A 345 -19.05 5.08 7.82
N ASN A 346 -19.31 5.98 8.80
CA ASN A 346 -18.37 7.06 9.13
C ASN A 346 -17.04 6.49 9.66
N ARG A 347 -17.09 5.43 10.48
CA ARG A 347 -15.92 4.77 11.02
C ARG A 347 -15.06 4.16 9.93
N ILE A 348 -15.66 3.40 9.02
CA ILE A 348 -14.94 2.73 7.93
C ILE A 348 -14.32 3.75 6.98
N TYR A 349 -15.07 4.81 6.63
CA TYR A 349 -14.55 5.90 5.82
C TYR A 349 -13.33 6.56 6.46
N ALA A 350 -13.39 6.84 7.77
CA ALA A 350 -12.28 7.42 8.50
C ALA A 350 -11.03 6.52 8.48
N TYR A 351 -11.20 5.21 8.60
CA TYR A 351 -10.09 4.26 8.45
C TYR A 351 -9.52 4.24 7.03
N CYS A 352 -10.37 4.32 6.00
CA CYS A 352 -9.90 4.42 4.61
C CYS A 352 -9.02 5.66 4.43
N VAL A 353 -9.48 6.82 4.91
CA VAL A 353 -8.72 8.08 4.86
C VAL A 353 -7.37 7.93 5.59
N GLY A 354 -7.40 7.42 6.82
CA GLY A 354 -6.18 7.22 7.61
C GLY A 354 -5.17 6.30 6.93
N MET A 355 -5.64 5.19 6.35
CA MET A 355 -4.76 4.23 5.67
C MET A 355 -4.19 4.77 4.35
N ILE A 356 -4.99 5.51 3.56
CA ILE A 356 -4.50 6.16 2.35
C ILE A 356 -3.40 7.17 2.69
N LEU A 357 -3.65 8.06 3.67
CA LEU A 357 -2.66 9.05 4.10
C LEU A 357 -1.40 8.39 4.67
N PHE A 358 -1.56 7.32 5.45
CA PHE A 358 -0.42 6.54 5.97
C PHE A 358 0.43 5.94 4.86
N TYR A 359 -0.19 5.33 3.85
CA TYR A 359 0.54 4.75 2.72
C TYR A 359 1.31 5.81 1.93
N HIS A 360 0.67 6.93 1.61
CA HIS A 360 1.35 8.04 0.95
C HIS A 360 2.55 8.56 1.76
N PHE A 361 2.36 8.77 3.05
CA PHE A 361 3.40 9.21 3.97
C PHE A 361 4.57 8.21 4.06
N ALA A 362 4.26 6.94 4.35
CA ALA A 362 5.26 5.90 4.55
C ALA A 362 6.09 5.65 3.29
N ILE A 363 5.42 5.61 2.12
CA ILE A 363 6.10 5.33 0.87
C ILE A 363 6.91 6.54 0.40
N ASN A 364 6.37 7.77 0.49
CA ASN A 364 7.09 8.97 0.08
C ASN A 364 8.38 9.17 0.88
N ILE A 365 8.31 9.07 2.21
CA ILE A 365 9.51 9.14 3.04
C ILE A 365 10.42 7.94 2.75
N GLY A 366 9.86 6.74 2.65
CA GLY A 366 10.62 5.53 2.33
C GLY A 366 11.41 5.65 1.03
N MET A 367 10.82 6.22 -0.04
CA MET A 367 11.53 6.50 -1.30
C MET A 367 12.68 7.48 -1.10
N SER A 368 12.43 8.54 -0.34
CA SER A 368 13.41 9.61 -0.12
C SER A 368 14.64 9.16 0.66
N ILE A 369 14.50 8.17 1.55
CA ILE A 369 15.58 7.60 2.36
C ILE A 369 16.06 6.23 1.90
N GLY A 370 15.58 5.75 0.74
CA GLY A 370 16.03 4.51 0.13
C GLY A 370 15.37 3.22 0.64
N PHE A 371 14.37 3.30 1.55
CA PHE A 371 13.64 2.14 2.09
C PHE A 371 12.50 1.65 1.20
N ALA A 372 12.10 2.42 0.19
CA ALA A 372 11.07 2.05 -0.75
C ALA A 372 11.51 2.33 -2.20
N PRO A 373 10.97 1.58 -3.19
CA PRO A 373 11.25 1.87 -4.59
C PRO A 373 10.69 3.23 -4.99
N VAL A 374 11.32 3.86 -5.98
CA VAL A 374 10.81 5.11 -6.56
C VAL A 374 9.60 4.80 -7.44
N ILE A 375 8.40 5.13 -6.96
CA ILE A 375 7.13 4.85 -7.64
C ILE A 375 6.26 6.08 -7.85
N GLY A 376 6.75 7.28 -7.53
CA GLY A 376 6.06 8.53 -7.83
C GLY A 376 4.77 8.73 -7.01
N ILE A 377 4.89 8.87 -5.69
CA ILE A 377 3.77 9.10 -4.78
C ILE A 377 3.95 10.43 -4.05
N PRO A 378 3.00 11.39 -4.20
CA PRO A 378 3.09 12.67 -3.52
C PRO A 378 2.87 12.53 -2.00
N LEU A 379 3.54 13.38 -1.22
CA LEU A 379 3.34 13.53 0.22
C LEU A 379 2.09 14.39 0.47
N PRO A 380 1.03 13.86 1.12
CA PRO A 380 -0.22 14.57 1.29
C PRO A 380 -0.04 15.91 2.02
N PHE A 381 -0.71 16.94 1.50
CA PHE A 381 -0.68 18.34 1.98
C PHE A 381 0.67 19.04 1.91
N PHE A 382 1.71 18.38 1.42
CA PHE A 382 3.07 18.92 1.38
C PHE A 382 3.61 19.02 -0.06
N SER A 383 3.43 17.96 -0.87
CA SER A 383 3.85 17.94 -2.27
C SER A 383 3.09 18.94 -3.13
N TYR A 384 3.81 19.57 -4.05
CA TYR A 384 3.18 20.36 -5.09
C TYR A 384 2.42 19.45 -6.05
N GLY A 385 1.12 19.71 -6.24
CA GLY A 385 0.26 18.95 -7.15
C GLY A 385 -1.20 19.35 -7.01
N GLY A 386 -1.81 19.85 -8.12
CA GLY A 386 -3.18 20.33 -8.10
C GLY A 386 -4.18 19.23 -7.76
N SER A 387 -4.14 18.11 -8.49
CA SER A 387 -5.08 17.00 -8.33
C SER A 387 -4.94 16.30 -6.99
N SER A 388 -3.71 16.04 -6.53
CA SER A 388 -3.44 15.39 -5.25
C SER A 388 -3.88 16.25 -4.07
N THR A 389 -3.54 17.55 -4.07
CA THR A 389 -3.95 18.48 -3.01
C THR A 389 -5.47 18.63 -2.94
N MET A 390 -6.16 18.71 -4.10
CA MET A 390 -7.63 18.73 -4.14
C MET A 390 -8.23 17.44 -3.59
N SER A 391 -7.71 16.28 -4.01
CA SER A 391 -8.19 14.97 -3.58
C SER A 391 -8.04 14.80 -2.07
N PHE A 392 -6.86 15.08 -1.50
CA PHE A 392 -6.64 14.98 -0.05
C PHE A 392 -7.51 15.98 0.73
N SER A 393 -7.70 17.20 0.23
CA SER A 393 -8.57 18.19 0.85
C SER A 393 -10.02 17.70 0.87
N ILE A 394 -10.56 17.27 -0.27
CA ILE A 394 -11.92 16.72 -0.36
C ILE A 394 -12.08 15.56 0.63
N MET A 395 -11.12 14.63 0.66
CA MET A 395 -11.14 13.46 1.53
C MET A 395 -11.21 13.85 3.00
N MET A 396 -10.40 14.82 3.42
CA MET A 396 -10.39 15.32 4.80
C MET A 396 -11.66 16.11 5.15
N PHE A 397 -12.17 16.96 4.25
CA PHE A 397 -13.39 17.73 4.51
C PHE A 397 -14.63 16.84 4.59
N ILE A 398 -14.73 15.75 3.81
CA ILE A 398 -15.76 14.72 3.98
C ILE A 398 -15.61 14.08 5.37
N LEU A 399 -14.39 13.69 5.79
CA LEU A 399 -14.16 13.12 7.12
C LEU A 399 -14.61 14.07 8.23
N LEU A 400 -14.26 15.35 8.15
CA LEU A 400 -14.66 16.37 9.12
C LEU A 400 -16.18 16.58 9.15
N LYS A 401 -16.83 16.55 7.98
CA LYS A 401 -18.29 16.62 7.89
C LYS A 401 -18.96 15.44 8.57
N LEU A 402 -18.51 14.22 8.27
CA LEU A 402 -19.03 13.00 8.90
C LEU A 402 -18.83 13.02 10.43
N ASP A 403 -17.69 13.54 10.90
CA ASP A 403 -17.44 13.67 12.33
C ASP A 403 -18.32 14.74 13.00
N SER A 404 -18.57 15.87 12.34
CA SER A 404 -19.40 16.94 12.89
C SER A 404 -20.84 16.50 13.16
N GLN A 405 -21.38 15.60 12.34
CA GLN A 405 -22.75 15.11 12.45
C GLN A 405 -22.93 13.93 13.43
N ARG A 406 -21.86 13.39 14.02
CA ARG A 406 -21.94 12.24 14.95
C ARG A 406 -22.88 12.48 16.15
N LYS A 407 -23.08 13.73 16.57
CA LYS A 407 -23.92 14.10 17.71
C LYS A 407 -25.41 14.07 17.37
N TYR A 408 -25.76 14.31 16.12
CA TYR A 408 -27.16 14.39 15.67
C TYR A 408 -27.79 13.00 15.48
N MET A 409 -27.02 11.93 15.43
CA MET A 409 -27.52 10.54 15.37
C MET A 409 -28.01 10.03 16.75
N LEU A 410 -28.27 10.89 17.70
CA LEU A 410 -28.77 10.59 19.06
C LEU A 410 -30.24 10.97 19.28
N SER A 411 -30.87 11.62 18.30
CA SER A 411 -32.27 12.04 18.38
C SER A 411 -33.19 11.19 17.53
#